data_f07ca12e1be027e932b09968f136c46e
#
_entry.id   f07ca12e1be027e932b09968f136c46e
#
_cell.length_a   1.000
_cell.length_b   1.000
_cell.length_c   1.000
_cell.angle_alpha   90.00
_cell.angle_beta   90.00
_cell.angle_gamma   90.00
#
_symmetry.space_group_name_H-M   'P 1'
#
loop_
_entity.id
_entity.type
_entity.pdbx_description
1 polymer ?
#
loop_
_entity_poly.entity_id
_entity_poly.type
_entity_poly.pdbx_seq_one_letter_code
_entity_poly.pdbx_strand_id
1 'polypeptide(L)'
;GAMHITFFSKDTKPEPWVNALRQQLPEARVEAWAPGAEPADYAVVWAPPQDFLDAQPRLKGLFNIGAGVDALMQLRLPTGVPVVRLDDAGMSVQMAEYVCHAVIRYFRELDVYAEEAQQAHWAFRRPRVRADFTVGVMGLGVLGQRVAQALRGFEFPVVGWSRTPREVDGITCHAGAEGLSAFLGTSQVLVNLLPLTPDTENILNRDTLAQLRPGAYVINVARGAHLVDADLLAL
;
A
#
# COMPACT_ATOMS: atom_id res chain seq x y z
N GLY A 1 -14.59 -12.09 -33.26
CA GLY A 1 -15.53 -11.15 -32.65
C GLY A 1 -14.79 -10.07 -31.86
N ALA A 2 -15.46 -8.97 -31.56
CA ALA A 2 -14.87 -7.89 -30.78
C ALA A 2 -14.52 -8.38 -29.36
N MET A 3 -13.42 -7.88 -28.81
CA MET A 3 -13.01 -8.14 -27.44
C MET A 3 -14.06 -7.60 -26.47
N HIS A 4 -14.50 -8.43 -25.54
CA HIS A 4 -15.52 -8.06 -24.55
C HIS A 4 -14.87 -7.86 -23.18
N ILE A 5 -15.01 -6.68 -22.62
CA ILE A 5 -14.49 -6.29 -21.32
C ILE A 5 -15.67 -6.00 -20.40
N THR A 6 -15.68 -6.64 -19.24
CA THR A 6 -16.66 -6.34 -18.18
C THR A 6 -15.98 -5.56 -17.06
N PHE A 7 -16.72 -4.64 -16.44
CA PHE A 7 -16.25 -3.81 -15.35
C PHE A 7 -17.10 -4.03 -14.11
N PHE A 8 -16.45 -4.19 -12.96
CA PHE A 8 -17.11 -4.17 -11.66
C PHE A 8 -16.26 -3.43 -10.63
N SER A 9 -16.89 -2.54 -9.88
CA SER A 9 -16.27 -1.93 -8.70
C SER A 9 -17.28 -1.86 -7.58
N LYS A 10 -16.87 -2.26 -6.38
CA LYS A 10 -17.70 -2.21 -5.20
C LYS A 10 -18.05 -0.79 -4.76
N ASP A 11 -17.07 0.13 -4.85
CA ASP A 11 -17.16 1.44 -4.22
C ASP A 11 -17.22 2.60 -5.21
N THR A 12 -17.08 2.35 -6.49
CA THR A 12 -16.97 3.38 -7.53
C THR A 12 -18.10 3.22 -8.54
N LYS A 13 -18.67 4.35 -8.99
CA LYS A 13 -19.62 4.33 -10.10
C LYS A 13 -18.94 3.82 -11.37
N PRO A 14 -19.58 2.93 -12.15
CA PRO A 14 -18.94 2.33 -13.31
C PRO A 14 -18.76 3.29 -14.48
N GLU A 15 -19.61 4.29 -14.64
CA GLU A 15 -19.68 5.11 -15.85
C GLU A 15 -18.36 5.80 -16.21
N PRO A 16 -17.63 6.46 -15.29
CA PRO A 16 -16.36 7.10 -15.64
C PRO A 16 -15.32 6.11 -16.17
N TRP A 17 -15.23 4.94 -15.55
CA TRP A 17 -14.31 3.88 -15.97
C TRP A 17 -14.71 3.27 -17.31
N VAL A 18 -15.97 2.92 -17.46
CA VAL A 18 -16.49 2.32 -18.70
C VAL A 18 -16.31 3.28 -19.86
N ASN A 19 -16.61 4.56 -19.67
CA ASN A 19 -16.44 5.58 -20.70
C ASN A 19 -14.98 5.79 -21.07
N ALA A 20 -14.08 5.83 -20.09
CA ALA A 20 -12.66 5.96 -20.34
C ALA A 20 -12.10 4.77 -21.12
N LEU A 21 -12.50 3.55 -20.75
CA LEU A 21 -12.10 2.34 -21.46
C LEU A 21 -12.63 2.32 -22.90
N ARG A 22 -13.87 2.74 -23.12
CA ARG A 22 -14.45 2.86 -24.46
C ARG A 22 -13.69 3.85 -25.34
N GLN A 23 -13.24 4.96 -24.76
CA GLN A 23 -12.46 5.96 -25.50
C GLN A 23 -11.10 5.43 -25.92
N GLN A 24 -10.44 4.68 -25.03
CA GLN A 24 -9.10 4.13 -25.28
C GLN A 24 -9.14 2.88 -26.15
N LEU A 25 -10.22 2.14 -26.10
CA LEU A 25 -10.39 0.85 -26.80
C LEU A 25 -11.68 0.88 -27.62
N PRO A 26 -11.76 1.71 -28.65
CA PRO A 26 -13.00 1.90 -29.39
C PRO A 26 -13.52 0.65 -30.11
N GLU A 27 -12.66 -0.33 -30.36
CA GLU A 27 -13.02 -1.60 -30.98
C GLU A 27 -13.52 -2.64 -29.98
N ALA A 28 -13.35 -2.39 -28.67
CA ALA A 28 -13.81 -3.30 -27.64
C ALA A 28 -15.24 -3.00 -27.22
N ARG A 29 -15.95 -4.05 -26.85
CA ARG A 29 -17.22 -3.93 -26.17
C ARG A 29 -16.96 -3.85 -24.67
N VAL A 30 -17.24 -2.70 -24.07
CA VAL A 30 -17.00 -2.47 -22.63
C VAL A 30 -18.33 -2.21 -21.94
N GLU A 31 -18.64 -2.98 -20.92
CA GLU A 31 -19.90 -2.89 -20.19
C GLU A 31 -19.69 -3.03 -18.69
N ALA A 32 -20.49 -2.32 -17.91
CA ALA A 32 -20.59 -2.58 -16.48
C ALA A 32 -21.30 -3.93 -16.28
N TRP A 33 -20.75 -4.74 -15.36
CA TRP A 33 -21.36 -6.04 -15.07
C TRP A 33 -22.66 -5.89 -14.28
N ALA A 34 -23.63 -6.73 -14.63
CA ALA A 34 -24.83 -6.96 -13.86
C ALA A 34 -25.15 -8.45 -13.91
N PRO A 35 -25.86 -9.00 -12.89
CA PRO A 35 -26.28 -10.41 -12.92
C PRO A 35 -27.05 -10.73 -14.22
N GLY A 36 -26.68 -11.85 -14.84
CA GLY A 36 -27.25 -12.27 -16.12
C GLY A 36 -26.55 -11.71 -17.36
N ALA A 37 -25.50 -10.88 -17.19
CA ALA A 37 -24.73 -10.39 -18.32
C ALA A 37 -23.95 -11.51 -19.02
N GLU A 38 -23.69 -11.32 -20.32
CA GLU A 38 -22.84 -12.24 -21.08
C GLU A 38 -21.44 -12.35 -20.46
N PRO A 39 -20.85 -13.57 -20.45
CA PRO A 39 -19.47 -13.74 -20.07
C PRO A 39 -18.51 -12.92 -20.94
N ALA A 40 -17.50 -12.32 -20.31
CA ALA A 40 -16.51 -11.48 -20.97
C ALA A 40 -15.17 -12.19 -21.18
N ASP A 41 -14.33 -11.63 -22.04
CA ASP A 41 -12.96 -12.08 -22.28
C ASP A 41 -11.99 -11.52 -21.25
N TYR A 42 -12.22 -10.29 -20.80
CA TYR A 42 -11.41 -9.59 -19.80
C TYR A 42 -12.29 -8.91 -18.77
N ALA A 43 -11.81 -8.83 -17.57
CA ALA A 43 -12.49 -8.14 -16.47
C ALA A 43 -11.58 -7.10 -15.84
N VAL A 44 -12.13 -5.92 -15.57
CA VAL A 44 -11.49 -4.86 -14.78
C VAL A 44 -12.31 -4.71 -13.51
N VAL A 45 -11.68 -4.96 -12.36
CA VAL A 45 -12.41 -5.14 -11.12
C VAL A 45 -11.78 -4.42 -9.92
N TRP A 46 -12.64 -4.06 -9.00
CA TRP A 46 -12.27 -3.73 -7.63
C TRP A 46 -13.23 -4.42 -6.66
N ALA A 47 -12.70 -5.30 -5.80
CA ALA A 47 -13.45 -6.04 -4.79
C ALA A 47 -14.72 -6.73 -5.33
N PRO A 48 -14.62 -7.55 -6.39
CA PRO A 48 -15.80 -8.22 -6.95
C PRO A 48 -16.30 -9.32 -6.00
N PRO A 49 -17.61 -9.63 -6.02
CA PRO A 49 -18.12 -10.80 -5.33
C PRO A 49 -17.74 -12.08 -6.06
N GLN A 50 -17.81 -13.22 -5.39
CA GLN A 50 -17.56 -14.53 -6.01
C GLN A 50 -18.50 -14.80 -7.19
N ASP A 51 -19.75 -14.38 -7.09
CA ASP A 51 -20.75 -14.55 -8.17
C ASP A 51 -20.30 -13.89 -9.48
N PHE A 52 -19.60 -12.75 -9.38
CA PHE A 52 -19.03 -12.10 -10.56
C PHE A 52 -18.02 -13.02 -11.25
N LEU A 53 -17.08 -13.59 -10.50
CA LEU A 53 -16.04 -14.48 -11.04
C LEU A 53 -16.65 -15.77 -11.60
N ASP A 54 -17.62 -16.33 -10.90
CA ASP A 54 -18.31 -17.56 -11.33
C ASP A 54 -19.09 -17.33 -12.64
N ALA A 55 -19.49 -16.10 -12.91
CA ALA A 55 -20.17 -15.73 -14.15
C ALA A 55 -19.22 -15.51 -15.34
N GLN A 56 -17.90 -15.71 -15.17
CA GLN A 56 -16.88 -15.38 -16.16
C GLN A 56 -16.07 -16.62 -16.58
N PRO A 57 -16.68 -17.63 -17.26
CA PRO A 57 -15.95 -18.85 -17.60
C PRO A 57 -14.94 -18.69 -18.75
N ARG A 58 -14.95 -17.57 -19.48
CA ARG A 58 -14.12 -17.35 -20.65
C ARG A 58 -12.98 -16.35 -20.45
N LEU A 59 -12.71 -15.92 -19.22
CA LEU A 59 -11.70 -14.89 -18.96
C LEU A 59 -10.33 -15.30 -19.48
N LYS A 60 -9.68 -14.37 -20.16
CA LYS A 60 -8.30 -14.43 -20.61
C LYS A 60 -7.37 -13.58 -19.74
N GLY A 61 -7.92 -12.66 -18.96
CA GLY A 61 -7.19 -11.81 -18.04
C GLY A 61 -8.12 -11.11 -17.05
N LEU A 62 -7.61 -10.90 -15.84
CA LEU A 62 -8.29 -10.21 -14.76
C LEU A 62 -7.41 -9.06 -14.28
N PHE A 63 -7.92 -7.84 -14.40
CA PHE A 63 -7.20 -6.61 -14.07
C PHE A 63 -7.78 -6.03 -12.79
N ASN A 64 -6.98 -6.01 -11.73
CA ASN A 64 -7.37 -5.43 -10.45
C ASN A 64 -7.00 -3.94 -10.40
N ILE A 65 -7.98 -3.10 -10.10
CA ILE A 65 -7.75 -1.66 -9.94
C ILE A 65 -7.04 -1.43 -8.60
N GLY A 66 -5.99 -0.60 -8.64
CA GLY A 66 -5.22 -0.26 -7.46
C GLY A 66 -4.19 -1.32 -7.08
N ALA A 67 -3.39 -1.00 -6.06
CA ALA A 67 -2.25 -1.81 -5.64
C ALA A 67 -2.64 -3.01 -4.78
N GLY A 68 -3.76 -2.92 -4.04
CA GLY A 68 -4.18 -3.97 -3.11
C GLY A 68 -4.92 -5.10 -3.83
N VAL A 69 -4.54 -6.34 -3.56
CA VAL A 69 -5.20 -7.53 -4.11
C VAL A 69 -5.89 -8.37 -3.03
N ASP A 70 -6.02 -7.83 -1.83
CA ASP A 70 -6.56 -8.53 -0.64
C ASP A 70 -7.93 -9.15 -0.91
N ALA A 71 -8.82 -8.37 -1.52
CA ALA A 71 -10.18 -8.81 -1.78
C ALA A 71 -10.22 -9.95 -2.80
N LEU A 72 -9.33 -9.93 -3.80
CA LEU A 72 -9.23 -11.02 -4.78
C LEU A 72 -8.65 -12.29 -4.17
N MET A 73 -7.66 -12.17 -3.29
CA MET A 73 -6.99 -13.32 -2.68
C MET A 73 -7.91 -14.15 -1.79
N GLN A 74 -9.02 -13.59 -1.33
CA GLN A 74 -10.02 -14.29 -0.54
C GLN A 74 -11.03 -15.06 -1.39
N LEU A 75 -10.98 -14.89 -2.70
CA LEU A 75 -11.90 -15.52 -3.65
C LEU A 75 -11.25 -16.71 -4.35
N ARG A 76 -12.11 -17.59 -4.89
CA ARG A 76 -11.65 -18.62 -5.83
C ARG A 76 -11.44 -17.97 -7.18
N LEU A 77 -10.18 -17.84 -7.59
CA LEU A 77 -9.81 -17.23 -8.87
C LEU A 77 -9.87 -18.27 -10.00
N PRO A 78 -10.19 -17.85 -11.23
CA PRO A 78 -10.18 -18.75 -12.38
C PRO A 78 -8.79 -19.34 -12.61
N THR A 79 -8.72 -20.64 -12.82
CA THR A 79 -7.45 -21.34 -13.06
C THR A 79 -6.86 -20.95 -14.41
N GLY A 80 -5.55 -20.64 -14.44
CA GLY A 80 -4.84 -20.33 -15.68
C GLY A 80 -5.11 -18.93 -16.25
N VAL A 81 -5.85 -18.09 -15.53
CA VAL A 81 -6.12 -16.71 -15.93
C VAL A 81 -5.13 -15.78 -15.23
N PRO A 82 -4.32 -15.01 -15.98
CA PRO A 82 -3.40 -14.06 -15.36
C PRO A 82 -4.17 -12.96 -14.63
N VAL A 83 -3.71 -12.62 -13.41
CA VAL A 83 -4.20 -11.50 -12.63
C VAL A 83 -3.17 -10.38 -12.71
N VAL A 84 -3.56 -9.24 -13.26
CA VAL A 84 -2.71 -8.07 -13.44
C VAL A 84 -3.19 -6.97 -12.50
N ARG A 85 -2.26 -6.39 -11.75
CA ARG A 85 -2.56 -5.22 -10.92
C ARG A 85 -2.38 -3.96 -11.74
N LEU A 86 -3.39 -3.10 -11.74
CA LEU A 86 -3.31 -1.78 -12.36
C LEU A 86 -2.84 -0.80 -11.30
N ASP A 87 -1.55 -0.80 -11.09
CA ASP A 87 -0.95 -0.24 -9.89
C ASP A 87 -0.54 1.16 -10.01
N ASP A 88 -0.58 1.90 -10.97
CA ASP A 88 0.18 3.14 -10.95
C ASP A 88 -0.46 4.35 -11.61
N ALA A 89 -1.72 4.53 -11.49
CA ALA A 89 -2.38 5.76 -11.96
C ALA A 89 -1.93 7.02 -11.15
N GLY A 90 -0.61 7.20 -10.93
CA GLY A 90 -0.04 8.27 -10.11
C GLY A 90 -0.08 8.00 -8.61
N MET A 91 -0.54 6.85 -8.18
CA MET A 91 -0.66 6.51 -6.77
C MET A 91 0.69 6.41 -6.08
N SER A 92 1.72 5.94 -6.76
CA SER A 92 3.06 5.82 -6.16
C SER A 92 3.64 7.18 -5.82
N VAL A 93 3.44 8.18 -6.67
CA VAL A 93 3.87 9.57 -6.41
C VAL A 93 3.11 10.15 -5.22
N GLN A 94 1.80 10.04 -5.22
CA GLN A 94 0.95 10.54 -4.13
C GLN A 94 1.28 9.86 -2.80
N MET A 95 1.53 8.57 -2.81
CA MET A 95 1.92 7.82 -1.61
C MET A 95 3.29 8.30 -1.09
N ALA A 96 4.24 8.49 -1.98
CA ALA A 96 5.56 9.00 -1.61
C ALA A 96 5.47 10.41 -1.01
N GLU A 97 4.67 11.29 -1.60
CA GLU A 97 4.45 12.64 -1.08
C GLU A 97 3.82 12.59 0.32
N TYR A 98 2.78 11.79 0.50
CA TYR A 98 2.09 11.65 1.78
C TYR A 98 3.04 11.16 2.89
N VAL A 99 3.78 10.09 2.61
CA VAL A 99 4.70 9.50 3.59
C VAL A 99 5.85 10.44 3.91
N CYS A 100 6.46 11.05 2.89
CA CYS A 100 7.55 12.01 3.09
C CYS A 100 7.08 13.22 3.90
N HIS A 101 5.88 13.73 3.63
CA HIS A 101 5.29 14.81 4.43
C HIS A 101 5.15 14.40 5.91
N ALA A 102 4.59 13.22 6.16
CA ALA A 102 4.40 12.73 7.53
C ALA A 102 5.74 12.53 8.27
N VAL A 103 6.73 11.95 7.60
CA VAL A 103 8.06 11.74 8.18
C VAL A 103 8.77 13.06 8.47
N ILE A 104 8.76 14.00 7.53
CA ILE A 104 9.39 15.32 7.70
C ILE A 104 8.72 16.10 8.80
N ARG A 105 7.39 16.11 8.83
CA ARG A 105 6.62 16.80 9.85
C ARG A 105 6.97 16.29 11.26
N TYR A 106 7.06 14.98 11.43
CA TYR A 106 7.46 14.38 12.69
C TYR A 106 8.93 14.67 13.02
N PHE A 107 9.83 14.49 12.06
CA PHE A 107 11.26 14.73 12.24
C PHE A 107 11.56 16.17 12.65
N ARG A 108 10.91 17.14 12.00
CA ARG A 108 11.08 18.57 12.26
C ARG A 108 10.20 19.12 13.38
N GLU A 109 9.32 18.30 13.94
CA GLU A 109 8.37 18.72 14.99
C GLU A 109 7.51 19.90 14.56
N LEU A 110 7.09 19.93 13.30
CA LEU A 110 6.33 21.07 12.73
C LEU A 110 4.99 21.28 13.42
N ASP A 111 4.34 20.22 13.89
CA ASP A 111 3.08 20.33 14.66
C ASP A 111 3.28 21.07 15.94
N VAL A 112 4.36 20.80 16.67
CA VAL A 112 4.69 21.44 17.94
C VAL A 112 4.98 22.91 17.72
N TYR A 113 5.76 23.26 16.70
CA TYR A 113 6.04 24.67 16.38
C TYR A 113 4.79 25.42 15.95
N ALA A 114 3.89 24.79 15.18
CA ALA A 114 2.63 25.40 14.78
C ALA A 114 1.74 25.70 15.98
N GLU A 115 1.63 24.76 16.94
CA GLU A 115 0.88 24.95 18.18
C GLU A 115 1.48 26.06 19.05
N GLU A 116 2.79 26.08 19.21
CA GLU A 116 3.50 27.12 19.96
C GLU A 116 3.31 28.49 19.30
N ALA A 117 3.31 28.57 17.98
CA ALA A 117 3.06 29.82 17.25
C ALA A 117 1.64 30.35 17.50
N GLN A 118 0.63 29.49 17.56
CA GLN A 118 -0.75 29.86 17.90
C GLN A 118 -0.87 30.44 19.30
N GLN A 119 -0.05 29.95 20.22
CA GLN A 119 -0.01 30.41 21.62
C GLN A 119 0.96 31.58 21.84
N ALA A 120 1.56 32.11 20.76
CA ALA A 120 2.61 33.12 20.80
C ALA A 120 3.79 32.73 21.70
N HIS A 121 4.07 31.43 21.80
CA HIS A 121 5.15 30.90 22.62
C HIS A 121 6.30 30.42 21.69
N TRP A 122 7.51 30.92 21.95
CA TRP A 122 8.69 30.57 21.17
C TRP A 122 9.70 29.86 22.07
N ALA A 123 9.93 28.59 21.81
CA ALA A 123 10.97 27.82 22.48
C ALA A 123 11.85 27.16 21.42
N PHE A 124 13.17 27.36 21.53
CA PHE A 124 14.10 26.64 20.68
C PHE A 124 14.12 25.17 21.08
N ARG A 125 13.99 24.28 20.10
CA ARG A 125 14.12 22.85 20.29
C ARG A 125 15.37 22.35 19.60
N ARG A 126 16.12 21.48 20.29
CA ARG A 126 17.26 20.83 19.67
C ARG A 126 16.75 19.96 18.52
N PRO A 127 17.25 20.17 17.28
CA PRO A 127 16.86 19.33 16.16
C PRO A 127 17.22 17.86 16.41
N ARG A 128 16.38 16.94 15.92
CA ARG A 128 16.74 15.52 15.90
C ARG A 128 17.90 15.31 14.96
N VAL A 129 18.74 14.33 15.27
CA VAL A 129 19.88 13.98 14.41
C VAL A 129 19.40 13.06 13.29
N ARG A 130 19.56 13.51 12.05
CA ARG A 130 19.08 12.77 10.88
C ARG A 130 19.69 11.37 10.79
N ALA A 131 20.98 11.22 11.09
CA ALA A 131 21.66 9.94 11.05
C ALA A 131 21.08 8.90 12.00
N ASP A 132 20.43 9.34 13.08
CA ASP A 132 19.78 8.47 14.06
C ASP A 132 18.28 8.26 13.76
N PHE A 133 17.77 8.89 12.71
CA PHE A 133 16.34 8.89 12.39
C PHE A 133 16.06 7.92 11.25
N THR A 134 16.29 6.65 11.50
CA THR A 134 16.08 5.59 10.49
C THR A 134 14.60 5.35 10.23
N VAL A 135 14.24 5.37 8.96
CA VAL A 135 12.87 5.05 8.50
C VAL A 135 12.86 3.62 7.98
N GLY A 136 12.04 2.79 8.59
CA GLY A 136 11.81 1.42 8.15
C GLY A 136 10.59 1.35 7.22
N VAL A 137 10.79 0.86 6.01
CA VAL A 137 9.73 0.65 5.02
C VAL A 137 9.40 -0.83 4.99
N MET A 138 8.22 -1.19 5.48
CA MET A 138 7.73 -2.56 5.54
C MET A 138 6.88 -2.83 4.30
N GLY A 139 7.43 -3.61 3.40
CA GLY A 139 6.86 -3.87 2.07
C GLY A 139 7.67 -3.17 0.98
N LEU A 140 8.35 -3.96 0.14
CA LEU A 140 9.26 -3.47 -0.89
C LEU A 140 8.76 -3.79 -2.31
N GLY A 141 7.45 -3.73 -2.51
CA GLY A 141 6.84 -3.73 -3.82
C GLY A 141 7.02 -2.39 -4.54
N VAL A 142 6.25 -2.13 -5.57
CA VAL A 142 6.36 -0.89 -6.37
C VAL A 142 6.19 0.35 -5.50
N LEU A 143 5.15 0.39 -4.66
CA LEU A 143 4.90 1.53 -3.76
C LEU A 143 5.99 1.68 -2.71
N GLY A 144 6.38 0.58 -2.05
CA GLY A 144 7.40 0.61 -1.01
C GLY A 144 8.75 1.06 -1.51
N GLN A 145 9.17 0.61 -2.69
CA GLN A 145 10.42 1.05 -3.32
C GLN A 145 10.38 2.53 -3.67
N ARG A 146 9.26 3.01 -4.20
CA ARG A 146 9.09 4.44 -4.52
C ARG A 146 9.20 5.32 -3.27
N VAL A 147 8.51 4.92 -2.19
CA VAL A 147 8.56 5.61 -0.90
C VAL A 147 9.98 5.59 -0.33
N ALA A 148 10.63 4.44 -0.34
CA ALA A 148 12.00 4.29 0.17
C ALA A 148 12.99 5.19 -0.58
N GLN A 149 12.92 5.25 -1.90
CA GLN A 149 13.80 6.10 -2.70
C GLN A 149 13.52 7.59 -2.49
N ALA A 150 12.26 7.98 -2.32
CA ALA A 150 11.89 9.36 -2.01
C ALA A 150 12.46 9.80 -0.66
N LEU A 151 12.36 8.96 0.37
CA LEU A 151 12.94 9.21 1.69
C LEU A 151 14.47 9.33 1.64
N ARG A 152 15.13 8.48 0.84
CA ARG A 152 16.56 8.60 0.60
C ARG A 152 16.93 9.94 -0.06
N GLY A 153 16.10 10.42 -0.96
CA GLY A 153 16.29 11.72 -1.59
C GLY A 153 16.33 12.88 -0.59
N PHE A 154 15.67 12.74 0.55
CA PHE A 154 15.73 13.65 1.69
C PHE A 154 16.83 13.29 2.69
N GLU A 155 17.71 12.36 2.33
CA GLU A 155 18.88 11.94 3.12
C GLU A 155 18.56 11.27 4.46
N PHE A 156 17.37 10.72 4.61
CA PHE A 156 17.05 9.85 5.74
C PHE A 156 17.73 8.49 5.56
N PRO A 157 18.27 7.88 6.64
CA PRO A 157 18.64 6.47 6.60
C PRO A 157 17.36 5.64 6.41
N VAL A 158 17.37 4.73 5.43
CA VAL A 158 16.21 3.91 5.12
C VAL A 158 16.61 2.44 5.18
N VAL A 159 15.81 1.64 5.87
CA VAL A 159 15.89 0.18 5.86
C VAL A 159 14.57 -0.36 5.34
N GLY A 160 14.60 -1.54 4.74
CA GLY A 160 13.41 -2.17 4.21
C GLY A 160 13.19 -3.58 4.74
N TRP A 161 11.95 -4.00 4.72
CA TRP A 161 11.59 -5.38 5.03
C TRP A 161 10.59 -5.91 3.99
N SER A 162 10.79 -7.15 3.57
CA SER A 162 9.86 -7.88 2.73
C SER A 162 9.78 -9.33 3.17
N ARG A 163 8.69 -9.99 2.80
CA ARG A 163 8.50 -11.39 3.16
C ARG A 163 9.56 -12.30 2.54
N THR A 164 9.92 -12.03 1.31
CA THR A 164 10.99 -12.73 0.57
C THR A 164 12.16 -11.79 0.33
N PRO A 165 13.40 -12.31 0.22
CA PRO A 165 14.57 -11.46 -0.02
C PRO A 165 14.42 -10.59 -1.26
N ARG A 166 14.82 -9.33 -1.13
CA ARG A 166 14.88 -8.34 -2.21
C ARG A 166 16.13 -7.50 -2.08
N GLU A 167 16.60 -7.01 -3.22
CA GLU A 167 17.67 -6.02 -3.27
C GLU A 167 17.08 -4.72 -3.81
N VAL A 168 17.30 -3.63 -3.07
CA VAL A 168 16.89 -2.28 -3.47
C VAL A 168 18.11 -1.38 -3.31
N ASP A 169 18.43 -0.65 -4.37
CA ASP A 169 19.63 0.18 -4.41
C ASP A 169 19.69 1.18 -3.25
N GLY A 170 20.81 1.17 -2.54
CA GLY A 170 21.08 2.07 -1.42
C GLY A 170 20.27 1.81 -0.15
N ILE A 171 19.54 0.70 -0.06
CA ILE A 171 18.71 0.35 1.08
C ILE A 171 19.14 -1.00 1.63
N THR A 172 19.35 -1.07 2.95
CA THR A 172 19.55 -2.34 3.63
C THR A 172 18.21 -3.05 3.74
N CYS A 173 18.11 -4.20 3.09
CA CYS A 173 16.87 -4.98 3.05
C CYS A 173 16.97 -6.19 3.98
N HIS A 174 15.94 -6.33 4.80
CA HIS A 174 15.73 -7.51 5.66
C HIS A 174 14.59 -8.34 5.08
N ALA A 175 14.56 -9.63 5.37
CA ALA A 175 13.53 -10.51 4.83
C ALA A 175 13.04 -11.53 5.85
N GLY A 176 11.76 -11.90 5.71
CA GLY A 176 11.15 -12.98 6.44
C GLY A 176 11.09 -12.77 7.95
N ALA A 177 10.66 -13.80 8.66
CA ALA A 177 10.58 -13.76 10.12
C ALA A 177 11.95 -13.55 10.77
N GLU A 178 13.01 -14.08 10.18
CA GLU A 178 14.38 -13.95 10.71
C GLU A 178 14.90 -12.52 10.64
N GLY A 179 14.54 -11.77 9.59
CA GLY A 179 14.98 -10.39 9.42
C GLY A 179 14.10 -9.36 10.10
N LEU A 180 12.93 -9.74 10.58
CA LEU A 180 11.94 -8.79 11.09
C LEU A 180 12.43 -8.06 12.35
N SER A 181 13.00 -8.77 13.30
CA SER A 181 13.49 -8.17 14.56
C SER A 181 14.60 -7.15 14.32
N ALA A 182 15.57 -7.46 13.47
CA ALA A 182 16.64 -6.53 13.12
C ALA A 182 16.10 -5.29 12.43
N PHE A 183 15.15 -5.46 11.51
CA PHE A 183 14.45 -4.36 10.83
C PHE A 183 13.73 -3.45 11.82
N LEU A 184 12.90 -4.02 12.69
CA LEU A 184 12.14 -3.25 13.68
C LEU A 184 13.05 -2.53 14.67
N GLY A 185 14.08 -3.20 15.15
CA GLY A 185 15.01 -2.67 16.17
C GLY A 185 15.83 -1.47 15.70
N THR A 186 15.95 -1.26 14.40
CA THR A 186 16.63 -0.08 13.83
C THR A 186 15.69 1.03 13.43
N SER A 187 14.39 0.79 13.39
CA SER A 187 13.40 1.73 12.86
C SER A 187 12.94 2.72 13.93
N GLN A 188 13.15 4.01 13.69
CA GLN A 188 12.58 5.11 14.47
C GLN A 188 11.20 5.49 13.94
N VAL A 189 11.00 5.39 12.64
CA VAL A 189 9.69 5.48 11.98
C VAL A 189 9.43 4.18 11.25
N LEU A 190 8.26 3.62 11.40
CA LEU A 190 7.80 2.45 10.66
C LEU A 190 6.73 2.86 9.67
N VAL A 191 7.00 2.65 8.39
CA VAL A 191 6.03 2.86 7.30
C VAL A 191 5.55 1.50 6.82
N ASN A 192 4.27 1.20 7.02
CA ASN A 192 3.70 -0.06 6.58
C ASN A 192 3.00 0.07 5.23
N LEU A 193 3.54 -0.64 4.24
CA LEU A 193 3.03 -0.71 2.86
C LEU A 193 2.80 -2.15 2.41
N LEU A 194 2.70 -3.09 3.36
CA LEU A 194 2.46 -4.50 3.03
C LEU A 194 1.07 -4.70 2.41
N PRO A 195 0.94 -5.63 1.46
CA PRO A 195 -0.38 -6.12 1.09
C PRO A 195 -0.98 -6.92 2.25
N LEU A 196 -2.30 -6.84 2.43
CA LEU A 196 -2.99 -7.66 3.42
C LEU A 196 -3.16 -9.08 2.87
N THR A 197 -2.51 -10.02 3.54
CA THR A 197 -2.61 -11.46 3.26
C THR A 197 -2.81 -12.19 4.59
N PRO A 198 -3.16 -13.48 4.59
CA PRO A 198 -3.23 -14.25 5.83
C PRO A 198 -1.94 -14.20 6.65
N ASP A 199 -0.78 -14.11 5.97
CA ASP A 199 0.53 -14.05 6.64
C ASP A 199 0.85 -12.67 7.23
N THR A 200 0.19 -11.60 6.76
CA THR A 200 0.45 -10.23 7.20
C THR A 200 -0.64 -9.65 8.08
N GLU A 201 -1.78 -10.32 8.20
CA GLU A 201 -2.85 -9.89 9.10
C GLU A 201 -2.33 -9.84 10.54
N ASN A 202 -2.61 -8.74 11.23
CA ASN A 202 -2.15 -8.49 12.60
C ASN A 202 -0.62 -8.54 12.80
N ILE A 203 0.16 -8.32 11.75
CA ILE A 203 1.62 -8.32 11.84
C ILE A 203 2.13 -7.22 12.77
N LEU A 204 1.42 -6.08 12.87
CA LEU A 204 1.70 -4.99 13.78
C LEU A 204 0.91 -5.19 15.08
N ASN A 205 1.48 -5.93 15.99
CA ASN A 205 0.91 -6.24 17.29
C ASN A 205 1.84 -5.78 18.42
N ARG A 206 1.48 -6.05 19.67
CA ARG A 206 2.29 -5.64 20.83
C ARG A 206 3.73 -6.11 20.72
N ASP A 207 3.96 -7.36 20.35
CA ASP A 207 5.31 -7.94 20.31
C ASP A 207 6.17 -7.32 19.21
N THR A 208 5.61 -7.09 18.02
CA THR A 208 6.32 -6.46 16.92
C THR A 208 6.54 -4.96 17.16
N LEU A 209 5.51 -4.25 17.64
CA LEU A 209 5.62 -2.82 17.95
C LEU A 209 6.61 -2.54 19.08
N ALA A 210 6.68 -3.42 20.07
CA ALA A 210 7.62 -3.28 21.18
C ALA A 210 9.10 -3.41 20.75
N GLN A 211 9.36 -3.98 19.58
CA GLN A 211 10.72 -4.12 19.03
C GLN A 211 11.21 -2.84 18.33
N LEU A 212 10.33 -1.88 18.06
CA LEU A 212 10.71 -0.60 17.51
C LEU A 212 11.55 0.21 18.51
N ARG A 213 12.29 1.19 18.00
CA ARG A 213 13.05 2.08 18.89
C ARG A 213 12.10 2.87 19.79
N PRO A 214 12.53 3.22 21.02
CA PRO A 214 11.71 4.04 21.92
C PRO A 214 11.25 5.34 21.27
N GLY A 215 9.98 5.68 21.47
CA GLY A 215 9.37 6.88 20.87
C GLY A 215 9.13 6.76 19.36
N ALA A 216 9.09 5.56 18.82
CA ALA A 216 8.88 5.33 17.40
C ALA A 216 7.51 5.83 16.93
N TYR A 217 7.48 6.28 15.68
CA TYR A 217 6.28 6.74 15.00
C TYR A 217 5.86 5.72 13.94
N VAL A 218 4.58 5.38 13.90
CA VAL A 218 4.05 4.38 12.95
C VAL A 218 3.14 5.05 11.94
N ILE A 219 3.43 4.87 10.67
CA ILE A 219 2.60 5.31 9.55
C ILE A 219 2.04 4.06 8.88
N ASN A 220 0.76 3.78 9.11
CA ASN A 220 0.10 2.63 8.50
C ASN A 220 -0.76 3.11 7.32
N VAL A 221 -0.21 2.99 6.12
CA VAL A 221 -0.88 3.36 4.87
C VAL A 221 -1.34 2.14 4.07
N ALA A 222 -1.14 0.95 4.60
CA ALA A 222 -1.59 -0.30 3.99
C ALA A 222 -3.05 -0.61 4.38
N ARG A 223 -3.26 -1.58 5.25
CA ARG A 223 -4.60 -1.99 5.70
C ARG A 223 -4.66 -1.97 7.23
N GLY A 224 -5.78 -1.50 7.78
CA GLY A 224 -6.00 -1.46 9.24
C GLY A 224 -5.83 -2.83 9.91
N ALA A 225 -6.17 -3.91 9.21
CA ALA A 225 -6.02 -5.28 9.73
C ALA A 225 -4.56 -5.71 9.97
N HIS A 226 -3.55 -4.96 9.51
CA HIS A 226 -2.16 -5.20 9.87
C HIS A 226 -1.84 -4.81 11.31
N LEU A 227 -2.62 -3.90 11.89
CA LEU A 227 -2.39 -3.32 13.21
C LEU A 227 -3.46 -3.79 14.19
N VAL A 228 -3.02 -4.26 15.34
CA VAL A 228 -3.90 -4.52 16.48
C VAL A 228 -3.99 -3.23 17.29
N ASP A 229 -5.09 -2.48 17.15
CA ASP A 229 -5.26 -1.14 17.73
C ASP A 229 -5.06 -1.11 19.24
N ALA A 230 -5.56 -2.13 19.95
CA ALA A 230 -5.40 -2.23 21.40
C ALA A 230 -3.91 -2.34 21.80
N ASP A 231 -3.07 -2.96 20.96
CA ASP A 231 -1.64 -3.09 21.23
C ASP A 231 -0.89 -1.78 20.99
N LEU A 232 -1.32 -0.97 20.03
CA LEU A 232 -0.76 0.36 19.80
C LEU A 232 -0.97 1.28 21.00
N LEU A 233 -2.15 1.22 21.60
CA LEU A 233 -2.48 2.04 22.78
C LEU A 233 -1.74 1.62 24.06
N ALA A 234 -1.13 0.44 24.07
CA ALA A 234 -0.38 -0.08 25.20
C ALA A 234 1.11 0.33 25.22
N LEU A 235 1.59 1.01 24.15
CA LEU A 235 2.97 1.50 24.01
C LEU A 235 3.13 2.87 24.65
#